data_5c1698949eb38ce1d663c7e3776edcba
#
_entry.id   5c1698949eb38ce1d663c7e3776edcba
#
_cell.length_a   1.000
_cell.length_b   1.000
_cell.length_c   1.000
_cell.angle_alpha   90.00
_cell.angle_beta   90.00
_cell.angle_gamma   90.00
#
_symmetry.space_group_name_H-M   'P 1'
#
loop_
_entity.id
_entity.type
_entity.pdbx_description
1 polymer ?
#
loop_
_entity_poly.entity_id
_entity_poly.type
_entity_poly.pdbx_seq_one_letter_code
_entity_poly.pdbx_strand_id
1 'polypeptide(L)'
;LIHCNPAACELLNRTADKCVYSELFESICPFSHVITMQRSDYVEGELSVGERSVELYFAPFSDEESGGVLIVLHDVTEQRKTEERRKEFVANVSHELRTPLTNVRSYAETIREAGDDLSRETENDFLDVVISETDRMTHIVQDLLTLSRLDSGRSEMNMARFPFSAAI
;
A
#
# COMPACT_ATOMS: atom_id res chain seq x y z
N LEU A 1 34.65 14.31 0.80
CA LEU A 1 34.10 14.82 -0.47
C LEU A 1 33.10 13.78 -0.98
N ILE A 2 31.89 14.20 -1.30
CA ILE A 2 30.92 13.30 -1.94
C ILE A 2 30.96 13.56 -3.44
N HIS A 3 31.16 12.50 -4.21
CA HIS A 3 30.95 12.54 -5.65
C HIS A 3 29.49 12.14 -5.91
N CYS A 4 28.65 13.10 -6.32
CA CYS A 4 27.21 12.91 -6.52
C CYS A 4 26.93 12.96 -8.03
N ASN A 5 26.27 11.93 -8.56
CA ASN A 5 25.82 11.98 -9.94
C ASN A 5 24.54 12.87 -10.08
N PRO A 6 24.21 13.34 -11.28
CA PRO A 6 23.06 14.22 -11.48
C PRO A 6 21.74 13.66 -10.96
N ALA A 7 21.50 12.37 -11.13
CA ALA A 7 20.28 11.71 -10.67
C ALA A 7 20.17 11.70 -9.13
N ALA A 8 21.27 11.43 -8.42
CA ALA A 8 21.31 11.50 -6.97
C ALA A 8 21.11 12.93 -6.46
N CYS A 9 21.67 13.93 -7.14
CA CYS A 9 21.46 15.35 -6.80
C CYS A 9 19.98 15.73 -6.96
N GLU A 10 19.33 15.24 -7.99
CA GLU A 10 17.90 15.48 -8.22
C GLU A 10 17.03 14.81 -7.16
N LEU A 11 17.32 13.55 -6.81
CA LEU A 11 16.60 12.81 -5.76
C LEU A 11 16.74 13.49 -4.39
N LEU A 12 17.95 13.97 -4.07
CA LEU A 12 18.22 14.64 -2.81
C LEU A 12 17.75 16.11 -2.80
N ASN A 13 17.29 16.62 -3.94
CA ASN A 13 16.98 18.04 -4.15
C ASN A 13 18.13 18.97 -3.71
N ARG A 14 19.37 18.60 -4.07
CA ARG A 14 20.61 19.30 -3.70
C ARG A 14 21.56 19.42 -4.89
N THR A 15 22.41 20.40 -4.84
CA THR A 15 23.55 20.53 -5.76
C THR A 15 24.75 19.73 -5.25
N ALA A 16 25.60 19.23 -6.14
CA ALA A 16 26.71 18.33 -5.80
C ALA A 16 27.67 18.92 -4.72
N ASP A 17 27.86 20.24 -4.73
CA ASP A 17 28.67 20.98 -3.76
C ASP A 17 28.07 21.02 -2.34
N LYS A 18 26.75 20.76 -2.22
CA LYS A 18 26.00 20.74 -0.96
C LYS A 18 25.68 19.35 -0.47
N CYS A 19 26.18 18.31 -1.13
CA CYS A 19 26.05 16.94 -0.69
C CYS A 19 27.17 16.62 0.30
N VAL A 20 26.92 16.78 1.60
CA VAL A 20 27.86 16.47 2.68
C VAL A 20 27.32 15.26 3.46
N TYR A 21 28.17 14.24 3.64
CA TYR A 21 27.77 13.00 4.31
C TYR A 21 27.20 13.23 5.70
N SER A 22 27.90 14.01 6.51
CA SER A 22 27.52 14.31 7.89
C SER A 22 26.18 15.04 8.02
N GLU A 23 25.74 15.75 6.99
CA GLU A 23 24.48 16.46 7.03
C GLU A 23 23.30 15.60 6.54
N LEU A 24 23.56 14.68 5.62
CA LEU A 24 22.52 13.92 4.94
C LEU A 24 22.34 12.50 5.49
N PHE A 25 23.44 11.86 5.86
CA PHE A 25 23.46 10.42 6.07
C PHE A 25 24.00 9.99 7.44
N GLU A 26 24.70 10.85 8.18
CA GLU A 26 25.32 10.48 9.46
C GLU A 26 24.31 10.01 10.51
N SER A 27 23.10 10.60 10.50
CA SER A 27 22.03 10.21 11.41
C SER A 27 21.36 8.86 11.03
N ILE A 28 21.48 8.47 9.73
CA ILE A 28 20.91 7.22 9.22
C ILE A 28 21.94 6.09 9.38
N CYS A 29 23.15 6.35 8.93
CA CYS A 29 24.26 5.41 9.02
C CYS A 29 25.56 6.18 9.27
N PRO A 30 26.22 6.04 10.43
CA PRO A 30 27.48 6.70 10.72
C PRO A 30 28.58 6.28 9.73
N PHE A 31 29.34 7.25 9.22
CA PHE A 31 30.43 6.98 8.27
C PHE A 31 31.45 5.99 8.84
N SER A 32 31.80 6.13 10.12
CA SER A 32 32.71 5.25 10.83
C SER A 32 32.24 3.80 10.89
N HIS A 33 30.94 3.57 10.89
CA HIS A 33 30.37 2.22 10.88
C HIS A 33 30.61 1.56 9.52
N VAL A 34 30.26 2.25 8.43
CA VAL A 34 30.35 1.67 7.08
C VAL A 34 31.80 1.31 6.71
N ILE A 35 32.77 2.17 7.01
CA ILE A 35 34.18 1.92 6.65
C ILE A 35 34.81 0.74 7.39
N THR A 36 34.21 0.31 8.51
CA THR A 36 34.67 -0.88 9.28
C THR A 36 34.02 -2.18 8.84
N MET A 37 33.04 -2.13 7.95
CA MET A 37 32.34 -3.31 7.45
C MET A 37 33.18 -4.11 6.45
N GLN A 38 32.79 -5.38 6.25
CA GLN A 38 33.38 -6.20 5.20
C GLN A 38 32.88 -5.72 3.81
N ARG A 39 33.70 -5.92 2.78
CA ARG A 39 33.38 -5.48 1.40
C ARG A 39 32.11 -6.09 0.82
N SER A 40 31.66 -7.23 1.35
CA SER A 40 30.43 -7.92 0.92
C SER A 40 29.18 -7.40 1.61
N ASP A 41 29.31 -6.58 2.65
CA ASP A 41 28.21 -6.18 3.50
C ASP A 41 27.68 -4.81 3.07
N TYR A 42 26.43 -4.57 3.37
CA TYR A 42 25.81 -3.27 3.18
C TYR A 42 24.81 -2.98 4.31
N VAL A 43 24.51 -1.72 4.52
CA VAL A 43 23.47 -1.24 5.45
C VAL A 43 22.38 -0.58 4.64
N GLU A 44 21.14 -0.90 4.98
CA GLU A 44 19.95 -0.26 4.43
C GLU A 44 19.53 0.91 5.32
N GLY A 45 19.05 1.96 4.68
CA GLY A 45 18.48 3.12 5.35
C GLY A 45 17.35 3.71 4.54
N GLU A 46 16.61 4.62 5.14
CA GLU A 46 15.53 5.33 4.48
C GLU A 46 15.67 6.82 4.68
N LEU A 47 15.34 7.58 3.66
CA LEU A 47 15.35 9.04 3.68
C LEU A 47 14.08 9.57 3.01
N SER A 48 13.38 10.48 3.69
CA SER A 48 12.28 11.24 3.10
C SER A 48 12.80 12.60 2.62
N VAL A 49 12.60 12.90 1.32
CA VAL A 49 12.99 14.17 0.72
C VAL A 49 11.74 14.84 0.15
N GLY A 50 11.11 15.74 0.92
CA GLY A 50 9.80 16.28 0.58
C GLY A 50 8.74 15.16 0.54
N GLU A 51 8.13 14.98 -0.62
CA GLU A 51 7.13 13.90 -0.84
C GLU A 51 7.74 12.60 -1.39
N ARG A 52 9.07 12.55 -1.57
CA ARG A 52 9.76 11.36 -2.07
C ARG A 52 10.21 10.47 -0.94
N SER A 53 10.08 9.17 -1.12
CA SER A 53 10.65 8.12 -0.27
C SER A 53 11.84 7.50 -0.99
N VAL A 54 13.02 7.58 -0.38
CA VAL A 54 14.27 7.09 -0.97
C VAL A 54 14.84 6.01 -0.07
N GLU A 55 15.06 4.82 -0.60
CA GLU A 55 15.86 3.78 0.03
C GLU A 55 17.34 4.02 -0.25
N LEU A 56 18.14 3.82 0.78
CA LEU A 56 19.57 4.04 0.78
C LEU A 56 20.29 2.74 1.07
N TYR A 57 21.33 2.47 0.29
CA TYR A 57 22.22 1.33 0.53
C TYR A 57 23.63 1.86 0.70
N PHE A 58 24.23 1.61 1.87
CA PHE A 58 25.57 2.04 2.22
C PHE A 58 26.51 0.83 2.18
N ALA A 59 27.54 0.91 1.36
CA ALA A 59 28.55 -0.14 1.26
C ALA A 59 29.94 0.44 1.35
N PRO A 60 30.91 -0.24 1.98
CA PRO A 60 32.29 0.20 1.98
C PRO A 60 32.86 0.08 0.56
N PHE A 61 33.57 1.11 0.14
CA PHE A 61 34.31 1.14 -1.10
C PHE A 61 35.79 1.31 -0.78
N SER A 62 36.64 0.46 -1.36
CA SER A 62 38.09 0.65 -1.26
C SER A 62 38.75 0.30 -2.60
N ASP A 63 39.58 1.18 -3.05
CA ASP A 63 40.51 1.00 -4.16
C ASP A 63 41.94 0.89 -3.61
N GLU A 64 42.94 0.61 -4.46
CA GLU A 64 44.35 0.40 -4.03
C GLU A 64 44.93 1.60 -3.27
N GLU A 65 44.43 2.81 -3.51
CA GLU A 65 44.96 4.06 -2.92
C GLU A 65 43.99 4.79 -1.98
N SER A 66 42.69 4.44 -1.97
CA SER A 66 41.68 5.18 -1.18
C SER A 66 40.51 4.30 -0.76
N GLY A 67 39.93 4.63 0.40
CA GLY A 67 38.69 4.03 0.87
C GLY A 67 37.58 5.06 1.04
N GLY A 68 36.34 4.61 0.93
CA GLY A 68 35.17 5.46 1.05
C GLY A 68 33.88 4.66 1.24
N VAL A 69 32.77 5.36 1.09
CA VAL A 69 31.43 4.77 1.17
C VAL A 69 30.73 4.98 -0.16
N LEU A 70 30.25 3.89 -0.76
CA LEU A 70 29.31 3.91 -1.87
C LEU A 70 27.91 4.03 -1.31
N ILE A 71 27.13 4.98 -1.81
CA ILE A 71 25.72 5.14 -1.44
C ILE A 71 24.90 4.99 -2.71
N VAL A 72 23.98 4.01 -2.71
CA VAL A 72 22.98 3.84 -3.77
C VAL A 72 21.65 4.39 -3.25
N LEU A 73 21.03 5.28 -4.04
CA LEU A 73 19.73 5.87 -3.76
C LEU A 73 18.72 5.27 -4.72
N HIS A 74 17.62 4.74 -4.17
CA HIS A 74 16.53 4.17 -4.93
C HIS A 74 15.24 4.90 -4.59
N ASP A 75 14.63 5.56 -5.58
CA ASP A 75 13.32 6.20 -5.42
C ASP A 75 12.23 5.12 -5.38
N VAL A 76 11.64 4.94 -4.20
CA VAL A 76 10.57 3.96 -3.96
C VAL A 76 9.21 4.63 -3.73
N THR A 77 9.08 5.90 -4.10
CA THR A 77 7.89 6.71 -3.84
C THR A 77 6.62 6.06 -4.41
N GLU A 78 6.64 5.66 -5.67
CA GLU A 78 5.48 5.06 -6.31
C GLU A 78 5.19 3.63 -5.81
N GLN A 79 6.24 2.87 -5.49
CA GLN A 79 6.05 1.55 -4.88
C GLN A 79 5.38 1.66 -3.50
N ARG A 80 5.85 2.58 -2.65
CA ARG A 80 5.26 2.81 -1.32
C ARG A 80 3.83 3.32 -1.41
N LYS A 81 3.54 4.30 -2.25
CA LYS A 81 2.18 4.78 -2.49
C LYS A 81 1.25 3.66 -2.95
N THR A 82 1.72 2.79 -3.81
CA THR A 82 0.95 1.64 -4.30
C THR A 82 0.68 0.63 -3.18
N GLU A 83 1.68 0.35 -2.36
CA GLU A 83 1.53 -0.55 -1.22
C GLU A 83 0.61 0.02 -0.14
N GLU A 84 0.70 1.32 0.15
CA GLU A 84 -0.19 2.01 1.08
C GLU A 84 -1.64 1.98 0.60
N ARG A 85 -1.89 2.30 -0.68
CA ARG A 85 -3.23 2.19 -1.27
C ARG A 85 -3.78 0.76 -1.19
N ARG A 86 -2.92 -0.24 -1.38
CA ARG A 86 -3.31 -1.65 -1.24
C ARG A 86 -3.68 -2.01 0.20
N LYS A 87 -2.90 -1.54 1.18
CA LYS A 87 -3.20 -1.74 2.60
C LYS A 87 -4.51 -1.06 3.00
N GLU A 88 -4.70 0.18 2.57
CA GLU A 88 -5.94 0.94 2.80
C GLU A 88 -7.15 0.26 2.16
N PHE A 89 -7.02 -0.21 0.92
CA PHE A 89 -8.07 -0.96 0.23
C PHE A 89 -8.49 -2.21 1.01
N VAL A 90 -7.53 -3.03 1.46
CA VAL A 90 -7.82 -4.25 2.26
C VAL A 90 -8.49 -3.89 3.59
N ALA A 91 -8.05 -2.82 4.25
CA ALA A 91 -8.66 -2.35 5.48
C ALA A 91 -10.12 -1.92 5.26
N ASN A 92 -10.37 -1.12 4.22
CA ASN A 92 -11.70 -0.63 3.88
C ASN A 92 -12.66 -1.78 3.53
N VAL A 93 -12.23 -2.75 2.70
CA VAL A 93 -13.00 -3.96 2.41
C VAL A 93 -13.35 -4.73 3.68
N SER A 94 -12.37 -4.88 4.57
CA SER A 94 -12.59 -5.60 5.84
C SER A 94 -13.62 -4.90 6.72
N HIS A 95 -13.63 -3.58 6.74
CA HIS A 95 -14.63 -2.79 7.46
C HIS A 95 -16.02 -2.89 6.82
N GLU A 96 -16.10 -2.76 5.50
CA GLU A 96 -17.37 -2.85 4.75
C GLU A 96 -18.04 -4.23 4.85
N LEU A 97 -17.26 -5.30 4.99
CA LEU A 97 -17.77 -6.65 5.19
C LEU A 97 -18.11 -6.96 6.66
N ARG A 98 -17.41 -6.36 7.61
CA ARG A 98 -17.62 -6.64 9.05
C ARG A 98 -18.98 -6.16 9.53
N THR A 99 -19.45 -5.02 9.08
CA THR A 99 -20.72 -4.41 9.50
C THR A 99 -21.91 -5.31 9.14
N PRO A 100 -22.15 -5.69 7.87
CA PRO A 100 -23.25 -6.57 7.50
C PRO A 100 -23.11 -7.95 8.16
N LEU A 101 -21.90 -8.49 8.29
CA LEU A 101 -21.68 -9.78 8.96
C LEU A 101 -22.09 -9.72 10.44
N THR A 102 -21.80 -8.60 11.12
CA THR A 102 -22.21 -8.42 12.52
C THR A 102 -23.73 -8.35 12.62
N ASN A 103 -24.40 -7.66 11.70
CA ASN A 103 -25.86 -7.59 11.67
C ASN A 103 -26.48 -8.97 11.43
N VAL A 104 -26.03 -9.69 10.41
CA VAL A 104 -26.48 -11.07 10.11
C VAL A 104 -26.35 -11.94 11.34
N ARG A 105 -25.19 -11.90 12.00
CA ARG A 105 -24.95 -12.70 13.21
C ARG A 105 -25.88 -12.29 14.34
N SER A 106 -26.04 -11.00 14.62
CA SER A 106 -26.89 -10.49 15.72
C SER A 106 -28.34 -10.91 15.55
N TYR A 107 -28.92 -10.73 14.35
CA TYR A 107 -30.29 -11.11 14.07
C TYR A 107 -30.50 -12.64 14.13
N ALA A 108 -29.54 -13.40 13.59
CA ALA A 108 -29.59 -14.86 13.66
C ALA A 108 -29.47 -15.38 15.11
N GLU A 109 -28.62 -14.77 15.94
CA GLU A 109 -28.52 -15.09 17.39
C GLU A 109 -29.83 -14.75 18.11
N THR A 110 -30.43 -13.59 17.82
CA THR A 110 -31.72 -13.16 18.42
C THR A 110 -32.85 -14.16 18.07
N ILE A 111 -32.99 -14.54 16.79
CA ILE A 111 -33.99 -15.53 16.36
C ILE A 111 -33.78 -16.85 17.10
N ARG A 112 -32.53 -17.32 17.18
CA ARG A 112 -32.21 -18.58 17.85
C ARG A 112 -32.51 -18.57 19.36
N GLU A 113 -32.20 -17.43 20.03
CA GLU A 113 -32.36 -17.30 21.49
C GLU A 113 -33.82 -17.10 21.90
N ALA A 114 -34.59 -16.37 21.10
CA ALA A 114 -36.01 -16.13 21.38
C ALA A 114 -36.89 -17.35 21.12
N GLY A 115 -36.50 -18.19 20.14
CA GLY A 115 -37.24 -19.42 19.84
C GLY A 115 -38.74 -19.18 19.63
N ASP A 116 -39.57 -19.95 20.35
CA ASP A 116 -41.03 -19.87 20.24
C ASP A 116 -41.67 -18.59 20.84
N ASP A 117 -40.87 -17.77 21.57
CA ASP A 117 -41.34 -16.50 22.15
C ASP A 117 -41.39 -15.37 21.10
N LEU A 118 -40.80 -15.57 19.92
CA LEU A 118 -40.82 -14.58 18.83
C LEU A 118 -42.12 -14.72 18.02
N SER A 119 -42.76 -13.59 17.75
CA SER A 119 -43.89 -13.63 16.80
C SER A 119 -43.38 -13.93 15.39
N ARG A 120 -44.18 -14.66 14.58
CA ARG A 120 -43.82 -14.97 13.18
C ARG A 120 -43.55 -13.73 12.34
N GLU A 121 -44.25 -12.64 12.63
CA GLU A 121 -44.04 -11.35 11.93
C GLU A 121 -42.65 -10.80 12.23
N THR A 122 -42.27 -10.74 13.51
CA THR A 122 -40.92 -10.26 13.93
C THR A 122 -39.80 -11.20 13.45
N GLU A 123 -40.04 -12.50 13.44
CA GLU A 123 -39.08 -13.48 12.89
C GLU A 123 -38.84 -13.23 11.41
N ASN A 124 -39.90 -13.02 10.62
CA ASN A 124 -39.78 -12.70 9.20
C ASN A 124 -39.05 -11.38 8.98
N ASP A 125 -39.35 -10.32 9.74
CA ASP A 125 -38.66 -9.04 9.66
C ASP A 125 -37.13 -9.20 9.91
N PHE A 126 -36.74 -10.01 10.88
CA PHE A 126 -35.33 -10.28 11.17
C PHE A 126 -34.65 -11.10 10.07
N LEU A 127 -35.37 -12.08 9.51
CA LEU A 127 -34.87 -12.85 8.35
C LEU A 127 -34.70 -11.97 7.11
N ASP A 128 -35.60 -11.01 6.87
CA ASP A 128 -35.49 -10.06 5.76
C ASP A 128 -34.25 -9.19 5.91
N VAL A 129 -33.90 -8.77 7.13
CA VAL A 129 -32.65 -8.06 7.38
C VAL A 129 -31.44 -8.95 7.09
N VAL A 130 -31.45 -10.21 7.54
CA VAL A 130 -30.36 -11.16 7.26
C VAL A 130 -30.16 -11.37 5.76
N ILE A 131 -31.24 -11.52 5.01
CA ILE A 131 -31.19 -11.68 3.54
C ILE A 131 -30.64 -10.41 2.88
N SER A 132 -31.15 -9.25 3.25
CA SER A 132 -30.72 -7.95 2.73
C SER A 132 -29.22 -7.69 2.95
N GLU A 133 -28.72 -7.99 4.16
CA GLU A 133 -27.29 -7.82 4.44
C GLU A 133 -26.41 -8.84 3.69
N THR A 134 -26.92 -10.05 3.46
CA THR A 134 -26.23 -11.06 2.65
C THR A 134 -26.15 -10.65 1.18
N ASP A 135 -27.22 -10.09 0.62
CA ASP A 135 -27.26 -9.55 -0.74
C ASP A 135 -26.27 -8.39 -0.88
N ARG A 136 -26.23 -7.49 0.11
CA ARG A 136 -25.25 -6.39 0.16
C ARG A 136 -23.81 -6.92 0.13
N MET A 137 -23.50 -7.95 0.93
CA MET A 137 -22.17 -8.57 0.92
C MET A 137 -21.84 -9.18 -0.44
N THR A 138 -22.80 -9.79 -1.10
CA THR A 138 -22.64 -10.37 -2.44
C THR A 138 -22.28 -9.28 -3.46
N HIS A 139 -22.94 -8.12 -3.41
CA HIS A 139 -22.61 -6.99 -4.29
C HIS A 139 -21.19 -6.47 -4.02
N ILE A 140 -20.79 -6.28 -2.75
CA ILE A 140 -19.44 -5.87 -2.41
C ILE A 140 -18.40 -6.84 -3.02
N VAL A 141 -18.61 -8.13 -2.89
CA VAL A 141 -17.70 -9.16 -3.47
C VAL A 141 -17.66 -9.07 -4.99
N GLN A 142 -18.79 -8.86 -5.67
CA GLN A 142 -18.86 -8.71 -7.12
C GLN A 142 -18.10 -7.47 -7.60
N ASP A 143 -18.23 -6.35 -6.90
CA ASP A 143 -17.50 -5.11 -7.19
C ASP A 143 -15.99 -5.31 -7.03
N LEU A 144 -15.55 -6.00 -5.98
CA LEU A 144 -14.15 -6.34 -5.75
C LEU A 144 -13.57 -7.22 -6.86
N LEU A 145 -14.32 -8.23 -7.30
CA LEU A 145 -13.93 -9.10 -8.41
C LEU A 145 -13.84 -8.32 -9.72
N THR A 146 -14.72 -7.37 -9.94
CA THR A 146 -14.71 -6.49 -11.13
C THR A 146 -13.47 -5.59 -11.11
N LEU A 147 -13.18 -4.93 -9.98
CA LEU A 147 -11.96 -4.13 -9.81
C LEU A 147 -10.70 -4.98 -10.03
N SER A 148 -10.62 -6.16 -9.43
CA SER A 148 -9.48 -7.06 -9.60
C SER A 148 -9.24 -7.48 -11.06
N ARG A 149 -10.31 -7.66 -11.84
CA ARG A 149 -10.21 -7.96 -13.28
C ARG A 149 -9.71 -6.74 -14.07
N LEU A 150 -10.17 -5.55 -13.75
CA LEU A 150 -9.72 -4.30 -14.37
C LEU A 150 -8.23 -4.06 -14.10
N ASP A 151 -7.79 -4.20 -12.86
CA ASP A 151 -6.37 -4.03 -12.47
C ASP A 151 -5.44 -5.05 -13.13
N SER A 152 -5.93 -6.27 -13.35
CA SER A 152 -5.14 -7.31 -14.03
C SER A 152 -5.04 -7.15 -15.54
N GLY A 153 -5.66 -6.12 -16.14
CA GLY A 153 -5.69 -5.88 -17.57
C GLY A 153 -6.42 -6.97 -18.38
N ARG A 154 -7.14 -7.86 -17.70
CA ARG A 154 -7.89 -8.99 -18.32
C ARG A 154 -9.30 -8.65 -18.74
N SER A 155 -9.72 -7.40 -18.58
CA SER A 155 -11.03 -6.94 -19.05
C SER A 155 -10.96 -6.70 -20.55
N GLU A 156 -11.49 -7.59 -21.36
CA GLU A 156 -11.81 -7.29 -22.76
C GLU A 156 -12.92 -6.25 -22.78
N MET A 157 -12.55 -4.99 -23.08
CA MET A 157 -13.55 -3.95 -23.35
C MET A 157 -14.20 -4.26 -24.70
N ASN A 158 -15.43 -4.72 -24.66
CA ASN A 158 -16.23 -4.88 -25.86
C ASN A 158 -16.73 -3.50 -26.32
N MET A 159 -15.95 -2.85 -27.21
CA MET A 159 -16.25 -1.53 -27.75
C MET A 159 -17.34 -1.67 -28.84
N ALA A 160 -18.58 -1.48 -28.43
CA ALA A 160 -19.71 -1.44 -29.35
C ALA A 160 -20.16 0.01 -29.62
N ARG A 161 -20.47 0.34 -30.86
CA ARG A 161 -21.12 1.62 -31.19
C ARG A 161 -22.60 1.53 -30.82
N PHE A 162 -23.04 2.42 -29.93
CA PHE A 162 -24.46 2.57 -29.61
C PHE A 162 -24.91 4.03 -29.84
N PRO A 163 -26.15 4.30 -30.27
CA PRO A 163 -26.66 5.65 -30.40
C PRO A 163 -26.81 6.25 -28.96
N PHE A 164 -26.22 7.40 -28.73
CA PHE A 164 -26.25 8.08 -27.42
C PHE A 164 -27.69 8.38 -26.95
N SER A 165 -28.62 8.58 -27.90
CA SER A 165 -30.04 8.77 -27.61
C SER A 165 -30.75 7.54 -27.02
N ALA A 166 -30.13 6.37 -27.02
CA ALA A 166 -30.68 5.15 -26.39
C ALA A 166 -30.16 4.92 -24.97
N ALA A 167 -29.28 5.79 -24.47
CA ALA A 167 -28.66 5.71 -23.14
C ALA A 167 -29.23 6.76 -22.15
N ILE A 168 -30.17 7.57 -22.59
CA ILE A 168 -30.99 8.52 -21.83
C ILE A 168 -32.40 7.98 -21.73
#